data_ce712bc91eee29a0f70dec25dd42ef28
#
_entry.id   ce712bc91eee29a0f70dec25dd42ef28
#
_cell.length_a   1.000
_cell.length_b   1.000
_cell.length_c   1.000
_cell.angle_alpha   90.00
_cell.angle_beta   90.00
_cell.angle_gamma   90.00
#
_symmetry.space_group_name_H-M   'P 1'
#
loop_
_entity.id
_entity.type
_entity.pdbx_description
1 polymer ?
#
loop_
_entity_poly.entity_id
_entity_poly.type
_entity_poly.pdbx_seq_one_letter_code
_entity_poly.pdbx_strand_id
1 'polypeptide(L)'
;MKMVKSTLAVLTTAAVLGVSGFAQAGATLDAVKKKGFVQCGISDGLPGFSFADAKGQFQGIDVDVCRAVAAAVFGDATKVKYSPLTAKERFTALQSGEVDVLSRNTTWTSSRDAAMGLNFTGVTYYDGQGFLVNKELGVSSAKELDGATVCIQAGTTTELNLSDYFRANGHKYTPITYDTSDESAKSLESGRCDVLTSDQSQLYAQRIKLAKPDDYVVLPEVISKEPLGPAVRQGDEEWFDIVRWTLFAMLNAEELGVTSANVEEMAKSTKNPDVARLLGAEGEYGKDLRLPK
;
A
#
# COMPACT_ATOMS: atom_id res chain seq x y z
N MET A 1 -56.02 17.38 -64.13
CA MET A 1 -55.89 16.12 -63.42
C MET A 1 -54.40 15.91 -63.11
N LYS A 2 -53.93 16.31 -61.93
CA LYS A 2 -52.55 16.10 -61.50
C LYS A 2 -52.59 15.32 -60.16
N MET A 3 -52.10 14.09 -60.20
CA MET A 3 -51.97 13.23 -59.03
C MET A 3 -50.80 13.72 -58.18
N VAL A 4 -51.08 14.00 -56.92
CA VAL A 4 -50.04 14.26 -55.87
C VAL A 4 -49.66 12.93 -55.21
N LYS A 5 -48.41 12.54 -55.37
CA LYS A 5 -47.86 11.39 -54.67
C LYS A 5 -47.34 11.84 -53.30
N SER A 6 -48.01 11.41 -52.26
CA SER A 6 -47.51 11.57 -50.84
C SER A 6 -46.49 10.54 -50.52
N THR A 7 -45.30 10.99 -50.26
CA THR A 7 -44.18 10.12 -49.75
C THR A 7 -44.21 10.12 -48.22
N LEU A 8 -44.49 8.94 -47.67
CA LEU A 8 -44.51 8.71 -46.22
C LEU A 8 -43.06 8.49 -45.77
N ALA A 9 -42.49 9.43 -45.03
CA ALA A 9 -41.15 9.26 -44.40
C ALA A 9 -41.33 8.54 -43.08
N VAL A 10 -40.81 7.32 -42.99
CA VAL A 10 -40.72 6.54 -41.75
C VAL A 10 -39.46 6.99 -41.00
N LEU A 11 -39.62 7.73 -39.90
CA LEU A 11 -38.56 8.02 -38.95
C LEU A 11 -38.32 6.79 -38.05
N THR A 12 -37.27 6.06 -38.31
CA THR A 12 -36.75 5.04 -37.40
C THR A 12 -35.95 5.72 -36.31
N THR A 13 -36.53 5.84 -35.11
CA THR A 13 -35.84 6.28 -33.90
C THR A 13 -34.97 5.11 -33.37
N ALA A 14 -33.68 5.16 -33.61
CA ALA A 14 -32.73 4.25 -32.99
C ALA A 14 -32.61 4.61 -31.50
N ALA A 15 -33.24 3.82 -30.64
CA ALA A 15 -33.02 3.88 -29.22
C ALA A 15 -31.58 3.35 -28.91
N VAL A 16 -30.66 4.27 -28.67
CA VAL A 16 -29.34 3.92 -28.08
C VAL A 16 -29.60 3.56 -26.64
N LEU A 17 -29.72 2.26 -26.36
CA LEU A 17 -29.64 1.72 -25.01
C LEU A 17 -28.19 1.94 -24.53
N GLY A 18 -27.97 3.03 -23.82
CA GLY A 18 -26.77 3.23 -23.04
C GLY A 18 -26.70 2.10 -22.02
N VAL A 19 -25.81 1.14 -22.26
CA VAL A 19 -25.39 0.19 -21.23
C VAL A 19 -24.64 1.00 -20.20
N SER A 20 -25.37 1.53 -19.21
CA SER A 20 -24.78 2.01 -17.97
C SER A 20 -24.08 0.79 -17.36
N GLY A 21 -22.76 0.74 -17.46
CA GLY A 21 -21.97 -0.23 -16.74
C GLY A 21 -22.25 0.01 -15.25
N PHE A 22 -23.17 -0.76 -14.67
CA PHE A 22 -23.25 -0.89 -13.24
C PHE A 22 -21.89 -1.42 -12.80
N ALA A 23 -21.13 -0.62 -12.02
CA ALA A 23 -20.00 -1.15 -11.28
C ALA A 23 -20.53 -2.37 -10.52
N GLN A 24 -20.05 -3.56 -10.89
CA GLN A 24 -20.57 -4.81 -10.36
C GLN A 24 -19.93 -4.98 -8.99
N ALA A 25 -20.65 -4.59 -7.92
CA ALA A 25 -20.23 -4.83 -6.55
C ALA A 25 -19.91 -6.32 -6.40
N GLY A 26 -18.74 -6.64 -5.85
CA GLY A 26 -18.31 -8.02 -5.64
C GLY A 26 -17.52 -8.66 -6.79
N ALA A 27 -17.25 -7.94 -7.87
CA ALA A 27 -16.51 -8.51 -9.01
C ALA A 27 -15.10 -8.98 -8.62
N THR A 28 -14.43 -8.28 -7.71
CA THR A 28 -13.10 -8.67 -7.24
C THR A 28 -13.18 -9.90 -6.33
N LEU A 29 -14.14 -9.95 -5.41
CA LEU A 29 -14.33 -11.11 -4.53
C LEU A 29 -14.61 -12.37 -5.34
N ASP A 30 -15.50 -12.31 -6.34
CA ASP A 30 -15.82 -13.42 -7.22
C ASP A 30 -14.60 -13.89 -8.02
N ALA A 31 -13.81 -12.96 -8.55
CA ALA A 31 -12.57 -13.26 -9.26
C ALA A 31 -11.54 -13.93 -8.33
N VAL A 32 -11.38 -13.42 -7.11
CA VAL A 32 -10.49 -13.98 -6.08
C VAL A 32 -10.94 -15.39 -5.70
N LYS A 33 -12.23 -15.61 -5.42
CA LYS A 33 -12.78 -16.94 -5.11
C LYS A 33 -12.59 -17.93 -6.28
N LYS A 34 -12.82 -17.47 -7.52
CA LYS A 34 -12.65 -18.28 -8.72
C LYS A 34 -11.20 -18.72 -8.94
N LYS A 35 -10.22 -17.85 -8.72
CA LYS A 35 -8.78 -18.16 -8.87
C LYS A 35 -8.20 -18.91 -7.66
N GLY A 36 -8.89 -18.90 -6.51
CA GLY A 36 -8.55 -19.66 -5.30
C GLY A 36 -7.43 -19.05 -4.45
N PHE A 37 -7.05 -17.79 -4.68
CA PHE A 37 -6.06 -17.06 -3.90
C PHE A 37 -6.20 -15.54 -4.07
N VAL A 38 -5.69 -14.78 -3.10
CA VAL A 38 -5.53 -13.32 -3.19
C VAL A 38 -4.20 -13.01 -3.87
N GLN A 39 -4.20 -12.19 -4.92
CA GLN A 39 -2.97 -11.66 -5.51
C GLN A 39 -2.64 -10.31 -4.84
N CYS A 40 -1.53 -10.26 -4.11
CA CYS A 40 -1.15 -9.10 -3.33
C CYS A 40 0.12 -8.45 -3.84
N GLY A 41 0.05 -7.14 -4.13
CA GLY A 41 1.22 -6.32 -4.46
C GLY A 41 1.95 -5.91 -3.19
N ILE A 42 3.24 -6.22 -3.12
CA ILE A 42 4.11 -5.92 -1.98
C ILE A 42 5.37 -5.18 -2.45
N SER A 43 6.20 -4.70 -1.52
CA SER A 43 7.52 -4.15 -1.85
C SER A 43 8.49 -5.24 -2.28
N ASP A 44 9.47 -4.85 -3.07
CA ASP A 44 10.53 -5.68 -3.62
C ASP A 44 11.67 -6.02 -2.63
N GLY A 45 11.54 -5.63 -1.35
CA GLY A 45 12.51 -6.00 -0.32
C GLY A 45 12.74 -4.95 0.76
N LEU A 46 11.69 -4.67 1.56
CA LEU A 46 11.74 -3.73 2.67
C LEU A 46 11.56 -4.44 4.01
N PRO A 47 12.65 -4.66 4.80
CA PRO A 47 12.57 -5.24 6.13
C PRO A 47 11.54 -4.56 7.03
N GLY A 48 10.73 -5.36 7.75
CA GLY A 48 9.62 -4.88 8.57
C GLY A 48 8.29 -4.74 7.83
N PHE A 49 8.29 -4.44 6.52
CA PHE A 49 7.09 -4.29 5.69
C PHE A 49 6.86 -5.50 4.78
N SER A 50 7.76 -5.74 3.85
CA SER A 50 7.76 -6.94 3.01
C SER A 50 9.20 -7.31 2.66
N PHE A 51 9.65 -8.43 3.17
CA PHE A 51 11.00 -8.93 3.00
C PHE A 51 10.99 -10.45 2.90
N ALA A 52 11.72 -10.99 1.92
CA ALA A 52 11.88 -12.43 1.79
C ALA A 52 13.03 -12.94 2.69
N ASP A 53 12.75 -13.94 3.51
CA ASP A 53 13.77 -14.62 4.30
C ASP A 53 14.70 -15.49 3.42
N ALA A 54 15.67 -16.16 4.03
CA ALA A 54 16.61 -17.02 3.32
C ALA A 54 15.96 -18.24 2.62
N LYS A 55 14.69 -18.55 2.96
CA LYS A 55 13.90 -19.59 2.30
C LYS A 55 12.97 -19.04 1.23
N GLY A 56 13.03 -17.73 0.95
CA GLY A 56 12.16 -17.05 0.01
C GLY A 56 10.75 -16.80 0.54
N GLN A 57 10.51 -16.92 1.86
CA GLN A 57 9.21 -16.65 2.47
C GLN A 57 9.11 -15.17 2.83
N PHE A 58 8.07 -14.50 2.33
CA PHE A 58 7.82 -13.10 2.65
C PHE A 58 7.30 -12.93 4.08
N GLN A 59 7.77 -11.86 4.74
CA GLN A 59 7.43 -11.48 6.11
C GLN A 59 7.28 -9.96 6.21
N GLY A 60 6.55 -9.50 7.22
CA GLY A 60 6.37 -8.10 7.57
C GLY A 60 4.91 -7.66 7.52
N ILE A 61 4.65 -6.44 8.00
CA ILE A 61 3.28 -5.94 8.21
C ILE A 61 2.45 -5.91 6.92
N ASP A 62 3.04 -5.56 5.79
CA ASP A 62 2.36 -5.55 4.49
C ASP A 62 1.97 -6.97 4.04
N VAL A 63 2.84 -7.93 4.31
CA VAL A 63 2.61 -9.36 4.02
C VAL A 63 1.53 -9.94 4.91
N ASP A 64 1.50 -9.55 6.19
CA ASP A 64 0.52 -10.05 7.16
C ASP A 64 -0.89 -9.53 6.87
N VAL A 65 -1.03 -8.29 6.38
CA VAL A 65 -2.32 -7.79 5.85
C VAL A 65 -2.81 -8.68 4.71
N CYS A 66 -1.94 -9.04 3.76
CA CYS A 66 -2.31 -9.91 2.64
C CYS A 66 -2.75 -11.30 3.11
N ARG A 67 -2.05 -11.88 4.10
CA ARG A 67 -2.40 -13.16 4.73
C ARG A 67 -3.73 -13.08 5.45
N ALA A 68 -3.99 -11.98 6.15
CA ALA A 68 -5.25 -11.77 6.87
C ALA A 68 -6.43 -11.69 5.90
N VAL A 69 -6.28 -10.98 4.77
CA VAL A 69 -7.31 -10.94 3.71
C VAL A 69 -7.56 -12.33 3.12
N ALA A 70 -6.50 -13.11 2.88
CA ALA A 70 -6.66 -14.49 2.42
C ALA A 70 -7.37 -15.38 3.45
N ALA A 71 -7.02 -15.23 4.73
CA ALA A 71 -7.70 -15.93 5.82
C ALA A 71 -9.18 -15.56 5.91
N ALA A 72 -9.51 -14.26 5.78
CA ALA A 72 -10.89 -13.78 5.77
C ALA A 72 -11.71 -14.38 4.63
N VAL A 73 -11.16 -14.45 3.41
CA VAL A 73 -11.87 -14.92 2.23
C VAL A 73 -11.96 -16.46 2.16
N PHE A 74 -10.91 -17.18 2.55
CA PHE A 74 -10.77 -18.61 2.34
C PHE A 74 -10.72 -19.45 3.63
N GLY A 75 -10.64 -18.82 4.81
CA GLY A 75 -10.31 -19.52 6.06
C GLY A 75 -8.87 -20.06 6.09
N ASP A 76 -8.01 -19.58 5.18
CA ASP A 76 -6.65 -20.10 4.99
C ASP A 76 -5.69 -18.96 4.59
N ALA A 77 -4.82 -18.55 5.51
CA ALA A 77 -3.83 -17.50 5.30
C ALA A 77 -2.78 -17.85 4.22
N THR A 78 -2.66 -19.10 3.81
CA THR A 78 -1.74 -19.54 2.76
C THR A 78 -2.28 -19.30 1.35
N LYS A 79 -3.56 -18.97 1.21
CA LYS A 79 -4.23 -18.69 -0.07
C LYS A 79 -3.91 -17.27 -0.58
N VAL A 80 -2.64 -16.93 -0.60
CA VAL A 80 -2.11 -15.64 -1.08
C VAL A 80 -0.90 -15.86 -1.98
N LYS A 81 -0.79 -15.06 -3.02
CA LYS A 81 0.41 -14.94 -3.86
C LYS A 81 0.88 -13.50 -3.85
N TYR A 82 2.18 -13.32 -3.88
CA TYR A 82 2.81 -12.02 -3.81
C TYR A 82 3.37 -11.59 -5.16
N SER A 83 3.15 -10.31 -5.52
CA SER A 83 3.82 -9.62 -6.62
C SER A 83 4.72 -8.55 -6.02
N PRO A 84 6.04 -8.76 -5.95
CA PRO A 84 6.98 -7.68 -5.66
C PRO A 84 6.89 -6.62 -6.75
N LEU A 85 6.67 -5.36 -6.37
CA LEU A 85 6.47 -4.24 -7.26
C LEU A 85 7.38 -3.07 -6.88
N THR A 86 7.92 -2.37 -7.86
CA THR A 86 8.57 -1.08 -7.63
C THR A 86 7.55 -0.01 -7.26
N ALA A 87 8.02 1.15 -6.78
CA ALA A 87 7.14 2.26 -6.46
C ALA A 87 6.42 2.83 -7.70
N LYS A 88 7.02 2.72 -8.89
CA LYS A 88 6.43 3.14 -10.17
C LYS A 88 5.31 2.19 -10.63
N GLU A 89 5.51 0.89 -10.48
CA GLU A 89 4.62 -0.14 -11.05
C GLU A 89 3.36 -0.37 -10.23
N ARG A 90 3.42 -0.15 -8.91
CA ARG A 90 2.38 -0.55 -7.96
C ARG A 90 0.97 -0.07 -8.31
N PHE A 91 0.82 1.18 -8.77
CA PHE A 91 -0.50 1.72 -9.08
C PHE A 91 -1.06 1.17 -10.38
N THR A 92 -0.22 1.00 -11.41
CA THR A 92 -0.62 0.37 -12.66
C THR A 92 -1.02 -1.09 -12.45
N ALA A 93 -0.28 -1.85 -11.64
CA ALA A 93 -0.60 -3.22 -11.30
C ALA A 93 -1.95 -3.33 -10.55
N LEU A 94 -2.23 -2.40 -9.63
CA LEU A 94 -3.51 -2.36 -8.94
C LEU A 94 -4.66 -1.98 -9.88
N GLN A 95 -4.49 -0.92 -10.67
CA GLN A 95 -5.53 -0.42 -11.59
C GLN A 95 -5.86 -1.42 -12.70
N SER A 96 -4.87 -2.13 -13.24
CA SER A 96 -5.08 -3.16 -14.27
C SER A 96 -5.72 -4.45 -13.75
N GLY A 97 -5.77 -4.66 -12.43
CA GLY A 97 -6.23 -5.90 -11.83
C GLY A 97 -5.18 -7.02 -11.79
N GLU A 98 -3.93 -6.71 -12.06
CA GLU A 98 -2.82 -7.65 -11.86
C GLU A 98 -2.71 -8.06 -10.38
N VAL A 99 -2.96 -7.11 -9.48
CA VAL A 99 -3.11 -7.38 -8.05
C VAL A 99 -4.50 -6.99 -7.55
N ASP A 100 -5.01 -7.73 -6.56
CA ASP A 100 -6.31 -7.48 -5.94
C ASP A 100 -6.22 -6.46 -4.81
N VAL A 101 -5.11 -6.50 -4.08
CA VAL A 101 -4.76 -5.62 -2.96
C VAL A 101 -3.34 -5.15 -3.16
N LEU A 102 -3.10 -3.87 -2.89
CA LEU A 102 -1.77 -3.29 -2.80
C LEU A 102 -1.45 -3.03 -1.33
N SER A 103 -0.60 -3.85 -0.70
CA SER A 103 -0.07 -3.65 0.64
C SER A 103 1.45 -3.50 0.52
N ARG A 104 1.89 -2.23 0.36
CA ARG A 104 3.26 -1.91 -0.06
C ARG A 104 3.67 -0.53 0.42
N ASN A 105 3.81 -0.34 1.74
CA ASN A 105 4.23 0.93 2.34
C ASN A 105 3.80 2.16 1.50
N THR A 106 2.50 2.24 1.21
CA THR A 106 1.94 3.24 0.29
C THR A 106 1.29 4.37 1.05
N THR A 107 1.83 5.58 0.88
CA THR A 107 1.29 6.77 1.51
C THR A 107 -0.10 7.11 0.98
N TRP A 108 -1.05 7.29 1.87
CA TRP A 108 -2.38 7.77 1.56
C TRP A 108 -2.33 9.29 1.29
N THR A 109 -2.54 9.67 0.04
CA THR A 109 -2.60 11.08 -0.39
C THR A 109 -3.89 11.33 -1.15
N SER A 110 -4.36 12.60 -1.15
CA SER A 110 -5.57 12.97 -1.89
C SER A 110 -5.46 12.69 -3.39
N SER A 111 -4.28 12.85 -3.99
CA SER A 111 -4.08 12.56 -5.41
C SER A 111 -4.17 11.06 -5.72
N ARG A 112 -3.60 10.21 -4.86
CA ARG A 112 -3.69 8.75 -5.02
C ARG A 112 -5.11 8.24 -4.80
N ASP A 113 -5.75 8.72 -3.76
CA ASP A 113 -7.12 8.34 -3.41
C ASP A 113 -8.13 8.86 -4.44
N ALA A 114 -8.26 10.17 -4.58
CA ALA A 114 -9.29 10.78 -5.40
C ALA A 114 -8.98 10.80 -6.90
N ALA A 115 -7.74 11.10 -7.31
CA ALA A 115 -7.42 11.30 -8.72
C ALA A 115 -6.97 10.01 -9.44
N MET A 116 -6.37 9.05 -8.71
CA MET A 116 -5.92 7.78 -9.30
C MET A 116 -6.94 6.65 -9.17
N GLY A 117 -8.11 6.90 -8.56
CA GLY A 117 -9.17 5.91 -8.42
C GLY A 117 -8.79 4.75 -7.46
N LEU A 118 -8.15 5.07 -6.36
CA LEU A 118 -7.80 4.11 -5.32
C LEU A 118 -8.62 4.36 -4.06
N ASN A 119 -8.92 3.30 -3.32
CA ASN A 119 -9.50 3.37 -1.97
C ASN A 119 -8.48 2.84 -0.97
N PHE A 120 -8.01 3.71 -0.07
CA PHE A 120 -7.17 3.30 1.05
C PHE A 120 -8.03 2.72 2.18
N THR A 121 -7.67 1.57 2.70
CA THR A 121 -8.51 0.81 3.65
C THR A 121 -8.24 1.16 5.12
N GLY A 122 -7.17 1.90 5.38
CA GLY A 122 -6.74 2.36 6.70
C GLY A 122 -5.25 2.61 6.74
N VAL A 123 -4.73 2.92 7.91
CA VAL A 123 -3.30 3.16 8.13
C VAL A 123 -2.69 2.03 8.94
N THR A 124 -1.64 1.42 8.40
CA THR A 124 -0.85 0.38 9.10
C THR A 124 0.35 0.98 9.81
N TYR A 125 0.88 2.09 9.33
CA TYR A 125 2.04 2.75 9.91
C TYR A 125 2.02 4.26 9.62
N TYR A 126 2.21 5.08 10.65
CA TYR A 126 2.41 6.52 10.51
C TYR A 126 3.89 6.83 10.39
N ASP A 127 4.33 7.22 9.23
CA ASP A 127 5.72 7.52 8.92
C ASP A 127 5.93 9.02 8.60
N GLY A 128 7.13 9.36 8.23
CA GLY A 128 7.52 10.67 7.74
C GLY A 128 8.86 10.58 7.02
N GLN A 129 9.06 11.46 6.04
CA GLN A 129 10.29 11.51 5.26
C GLN A 129 11.44 12.08 6.06
N GLY A 130 12.63 11.47 5.92
CA GLY A 130 13.88 11.89 6.53
C GLY A 130 15.05 11.78 5.57
N PHE A 131 16.26 11.84 6.13
CA PHE A 131 17.52 11.83 5.40
C PHE A 131 18.52 10.89 6.08
N LEU A 132 19.17 10.04 5.30
CA LEU A 132 20.27 9.17 5.72
C LEU A 132 21.56 9.67 5.09
N VAL A 133 22.58 9.87 5.89
CA VAL A 133 23.91 10.36 5.46
C VAL A 133 25.02 9.50 6.04
N ASN A 134 26.17 9.48 5.36
CA ASN A 134 27.40 9.00 5.99
C ASN A 134 27.86 10.01 7.04
N LYS A 135 28.27 9.57 8.21
CA LYS A 135 28.78 10.42 9.30
C LYS A 135 30.02 11.25 8.91
N GLU A 136 30.80 10.73 7.94
CA GLU A 136 31.95 11.47 7.38
C GLU A 136 31.58 12.76 6.66
N LEU A 137 30.29 12.92 6.24
CA LEU A 137 29.78 14.17 5.68
C LEU A 137 29.82 15.33 6.70
N GLY A 138 29.85 15.01 8.00
CA GLY A 138 30.02 15.98 9.06
C GLY A 138 28.81 16.86 9.35
N VAL A 139 27.62 16.52 8.81
CA VAL A 139 26.36 17.24 9.05
C VAL A 139 25.54 16.57 10.15
N SER A 140 24.80 17.38 10.90
CA SER A 140 23.95 16.94 12.01
C SER A 140 22.47 17.32 11.80
N SER A 141 22.18 18.09 10.77
CA SER A 141 20.83 18.58 10.47
C SER A 141 20.60 18.63 8.96
N ALA A 142 19.36 18.34 8.54
CA ALA A 142 18.95 18.49 7.15
C ALA A 142 19.05 19.94 6.62
N LYS A 143 19.16 20.92 7.51
CA LYS A 143 19.40 22.33 7.15
C LYS A 143 20.82 22.60 6.64
N GLU A 144 21.72 21.66 6.82
CA GLU A 144 23.12 21.75 6.36
C GLU A 144 23.32 21.08 4.99
N LEU A 145 22.25 20.60 4.34
CA LEU A 145 22.31 19.85 3.08
C LEU A 145 22.25 20.74 1.82
N ASP A 146 22.50 22.05 1.92
CA ASP A 146 22.52 22.92 0.72
C ASP A 146 23.61 22.47 -0.26
N GLY A 147 23.23 22.31 -1.53
CA GLY A 147 24.13 21.85 -2.60
C GLY A 147 24.33 20.33 -2.70
N ALA A 148 23.75 19.54 -1.79
CA ALA A 148 23.95 18.09 -1.75
C ALA A 148 23.43 17.37 -2.99
N THR A 149 24.08 16.24 -3.32
CA THR A 149 23.52 15.22 -4.23
C THR A 149 22.64 14.27 -3.43
N VAL A 150 21.37 14.11 -3.85
CA VAL A 150 20.37 13.37 -3.10
C VAL A 150 19.85 12.17 -3.91
N CYS A 151 20.10 10.96 -3.42
CA CYS A 151 19.52 9.74 -3.97
C CYS A 151 18.06 9.61 -3.54
N ILE A 152 17.19 9.24 -4.48
CA ILE A 152 15.76 9.15 -4.28
C ILE A 152 15.14 8.05 -5.14
N GLN A 153 14.11 7.37 -4.63
CA GLN A 153 13.37 6.39 -5.40
C GLN A 153 12.24 7.05 -6.19
N ALA A 154 12.18 6.75 -7.49
CA ALA A 154 11.16 7.26 -8.41
C ALA A 154 9.75 6.76 -8.08
N GLY A 155 8.73 7.58 -8.37
CA GLY A 155 7.32 7.24 -8.15
C GLY A 155 6.86 7.29 -6.69
N THR A 156 7.60 8.03 -5.86
CA THR A 156 7.32 8.20 -4.43
C THR A 156 6.82 9.61 -4.12
N THR A 157 6.20 9.80 -2.95
CA THR A 157 5.87 11.11 -2.38
C THR A 157 7.13 11.89 -2.04
N THR A 158 8.23 11.18 -1.77
CA THR A 158 9.50 11.75 -1.35
C THR A 158 10.14 12.67 -2.40
N GLU A 159 9.88 12.45 -3.70
CA GLU A 159 10.36 13.35 -4.76
C GLU A 159 9.76 14.76 -4.62
N LEU A 160 8.44 14.84 -4.41
CA LEU A 160 7.75 16.13 -4.26
C LEU A 160 8.13 16.81 -2.93
N ASN A 161 8.09 16.06 -1.84
CA ASN A 161 8.40 16.57 -0.51
C ASN A 161 9.86 17.11 -0.45
N LEU A 162 10.80 16.40 -1.08
CA LEU A 162 12.20 16.86 -1.17
C LEU A 162 12.29 18.22 -1.86
N SER A 163 11.64 18.37 -3.02
CA SER A 163 11.62 19.61 -3.78
C SER A 163 11.03 20.77 -2.95
N ASP A 164 9.93 20.50 -2.27
CA ASP A 164 9.26 21.50 -1.45
C ASP A 164 10.10 21.90 -0.23
N TYR A 165 10.74 20.96 0.44
CA TYR A 165 11.60 21.22 1.59
C TYR A 165 12.80 22.08 1.22
N PHE A 166 13.54 21.72 0.16
CA PHE A 166 14.71 22.48 -0.27
C PHE A 166 14.33 23.88 -0.75
N ARG A 167 13.24 24.01 -1.52
CA ARG A 167 12.72 25.31 -1.94
C ARG A 167 12.31 26.20 -0.76
N ALA A 168 11.62 25.63 0.23
CA ALA A 168 11.17 26.39 1.41
C ALA A 168 12.33 26.88 2.28
N ASN A 169 13.46 26.17 2.29
CA ASN A 169 14.66 26.56 3.01
C ASN A 169 15.65 27.39 2.16
N GLY A 170 15.34 27.69 0.89
CA GLY A 170 16.23 28.43 -0.01
C GLY A 170 17.47 27.63 -0.44
N HIS A 171 17.43 26.31 -0.29
CA HIS A 171 18.54 25.40 -0.58
C HIS A 171 18.45 24.86 -2.02
N LYS A 172 19.61 24.48 -2.56
CA LYS A 172 19.77 23.78 -3.83
C LYS A 172 20.12 22.32 -3.56
N TYR A 173 19.82 21.44 -4.50
CA TYR A 173 20.23 20.03 -4.48
C TYR A 173 20.27 19.47 -5.90
N THR A 174 20.96 18.34 -6.06
CA THR A 174 20.99 17.60 -7.31
C THR A 174 20.35 16.21 -7.08
N PRO A 175 19.15 15.94 -7.62
CA PRO A 175 18.51 14.64 -7.45
C PRO A 175 19.16 13.58 -8.33
N ILE A 176 19.36 12.38 -7.77
CA ILE A 176 19.74 11.16 -8.50
C ILE A 176 18.67 10.11 -8.26
N THR A 177 17.88 9.82 -9.31
CA THR A 177 16.69 8.99 -9.20
C THR A 177 16.97 7.55 -9.59
N TYR A 178 16.47 6.60 -8.79
CA TYR A 178 16.59 5.16 -9.00
C TYR A 178 15.22 4.49 -9.03
N ASP A 179 15.12 3.31 -9.66
CA ASP A 179 13.86 2.57 -9.71
C ASP A 179 13.61 1.80 -8.41
N THR A 180 14.65 1.31 -7.75
CA THR A 180 14.55 0.57 -6.49
C THR A 180 15.20 1.30 -5.31
N SER A 181 14.72 1.01 -4.11
CA SER A 181 15.33 1.54 -2.88
C SER A 181 16.73 0.97 -2.62
N ASP A 182 16.99 -0.26 -3.04
CA ASP A 182 18.29 -0.92 -2.90
C ASP A 182 19.37 -0.26 -3.79
N GLU A 183 19.01 0.15 -5.01
CA GLU A 183 19.92 0.91 -5.86
C GLU A 183 20.26 2.27 -5.28
N SER A 184 19.26 2.96 -4.71
CA SER A 184 19.46 4.24 -4.01
C SER A 184 20.41 4.09 -2.82
N ALA A 185 20.23 3.05 -2.00
CA ALA A 185 21.08 2.78 -0.85
C ALA A 185 22.52 2.42 -1.25
N LYS A 186 22.70 1.57 -2.26
CA LYS A 186 24.03 1.24 -2.82
C LYS A 186 24.74 2.44 -3.42
N SER A 187 23.98 3.38 -3.97
CA SER A 187 24.54 4.61 -4.52
C SER A 187 25.01 5.57 -3.44
N LEU A 188 24.31 5.66 -2.31
CA LEU A 188 24.80 6.35 -1.12
C LEU A 188 26.09 5.67 -0.62
N GLU A 189 26.11 4.34 -0.50
CA GLU A 189 27.27 3.58 0.00
C GLU A 189 28.50 3.75 -0.89
N SER A 190 28.32 3.86 -2.20
CA SER A 190 29.41 4.09 -3.17
C SER A 190 29.84 5.55 -3.32
N GLY A 191 29.23 6.48 -2.57
CA GLY A 191 29.54 7.90 -2.64
C GLY A 191 29.05 8.60 -3.92
N ARG A 192 28.10 8.02 -4.64
CA ARG A 192 27.48 8.66 -5.82
C ARG A 192 26.51 9.78 -5.41
N CYS A 193 25.94 9.70 -4.24
CA CYS A 193 25.17 10.76 -3.62
C CYS A 193 25.63 10.96 -2.17
N ASP A 194 25.45 12.15 -1.68
CA ASP A 194 25.79 12.56 -0.31
C ASP A 194 24.71 12.12 0.67
N VAL A 195 23.46 12.04 0.18
CA VAL A 195 22.26 11.85 0.98
C VAL A 195 21.33 10.83 0.31
N LEU A 196 20.73 9.95 1.10
CA LEU A 196 19.54 9.17 0.71
C LEU A 196 18.32 9.74 1.43
N THR A 197 17.23 9.99 0.70
CA THR A 197 15.97 10.40 1.30
C THR A 197 14.85 9.39 1.02
N SER A 198 14.07 9.10 2.03
CA SER A 198 12.88 8.25 2.01
C SER A 198 12.10 8.41 3.31
N ASP A 199 11.04 7.62 3.49
CA ASP A 199 10.39 7.42 4.78
C ASP A 199 11.41 6.96 5.83
N GLN A 200 11.32 7.45 7.06
CA GLN A 200 12.30 7.14 8.10
C GLN A 200 12.39 5.63 8.37
N SER A 201 11.25 4.92 8.42
CA SER A 201 11.27 3.46 8.58
C SER A 201 12.06 2.78 7.47
N GLN A 202 11.90 3.23 6.23
CA GLN A 202 12.66 2.72 5.08
C GLN A 202 14.15 3.07 5.19
N LEU A 203 14.51 4.27 5.65
CA LEU A 203 15.91 4.64 5.86
C LEU A 203 16.59 3.74 6.90
N TYR A 204 15.93 3.44 8.02
CA TYR A 204 16.44 2.49 9.01
C TYR A 204 16.57 1.08 8.42
N ALA A 205 15.57 0.63 7.67
CA ALA A 205 15.59 -0.68 7.01
C ALA A 205 16.69 -0.81 5.94
N GLN A 206 16.97 0.26 5.19
CA GLN A 206 18.06 0.27 4.22
C GLN A 206 19.44 0.38 4.93
N ARG A 207 19.52 1.17 5.99
CA ARG A 207 20.76 1.31 6.76
C ARG A 207 21.29 -0.04 7.26
N ILE A 208 20.45 -0.91 7.79
CA ILE A 208 20.89 -2.23 8.29
C ILE A 208 21.38 -3.18 7.18
N LYS A 209 21.11 -2.87 5.91
CA LYS A 209 21.55 -3.65 4.73
C LYS A 209 22.90 -3.17 4.20
N LEU A 210 23.40 -2.01 4.62
CA LEU A 210 24.70 -1.47 4.21
C LEU A 210 25.83 -2.29 4.82
N ALA A 211 26.99 -2.32 4.16
CA ALA A 211 28.15 -3.09 4.63
C ALA A 211 28.68 -2.59 6.01
N LYS A 212 28.51 -1.27 6.29
CA LYS A 212 28.90 -0.65 7.54
C LYS A 212 27.78 0.23 8.07
N PRO A 213 26.69 -0.34 8.63
CA PRO A 213 25.51 0.42 9.08
C PRO A 213 25.84 1.54 10.08
N ASP A 214 26.86 1.32 10.92
CA ASP A 214 27.25 2.27 11.98
C ASP A 214 27.95 3.52 11.46
N ASP A 215 28.42 3.53 10.21
CA ASP A 215 28.99 4.71 9.56
C ASP A 215 27.91 5.69 9.10
N TYR A 216 26.64 5.32 9.15
CA TYR A 216 25.52 6.11 8.67
C TYR A 216 24.58 6.53 9.79
N VAL A 217 23.94 7.68 9.62
CA VAL A 217 22.98 8.25 10.57
C VAL A 217 21.75 8.79 9.83
N VAL A 218 20.57 8.53 10.38
CA VAL A 218 19.33 9.21 9.98
C VAL A 218 19.28 10.53 10.71
N LEU A 219 19.18 11.64 9.96
CA LEU A 219 19.09 12.98 10.54
C LEU A 219 17.78 13.17 11.30
N PRO A 220 17.73 14.10 12.29
CA PRO A 220 16.60 14.20 13.21
C PRO A 220 15.34 14.80 12.57
N GLU A 221 15.46 15.50 11.45
CA GLU A 221 14.32 16.17 10.83
C GLU A 221 13.38 15.18 10.15
N VAL A 222 12.08 15.40 10.36
CA VAL A 222 10.97 14.73 9.66
C VAL A 222 10.26 15.80 8.84
N ILE A 223 10.36 15.71 7.53
CA ILE A 223 9.93 16.78 6.61
C ILE A 223 8.53 16.57 6.03
N SER A 224 7.89 15.42 6.29
CA SER A 224 6.51 15.14 5.82
C SER A 224 5.73 14.30 6.82
N LYS A 225 4.47 14.02 6.47
CA LYS A 225 3.61 13.04 7.13
C LYS A 225 3.23 11.99 6.10
N GLU A 226 3.58 10.74 6.38
CA GLU A 226 3.39 9.61 5.48
C GLU A 226 2.51 8.54 6.16
N PRO A 227 1.16 8.67 6.11
CA PRO A 227 0.26 7.62 6.59
C PRO A 227 0.25 6.48 5.57
N LEU A 228 0.90 5.38 5.91
CA LEU A 228 1.06 4.21 5.04
C LEU A 228 -0.09 3.24 5.24
N GLY A 229 -0.64 2.70 4.16
CA GLY A 229 -1.70 1.72 4.27
C GLY A 229 -2.01 0.96 2.99
N PRO A 230 -2.81 -0.13 3.12
CA PRO A 230 -3.25 -0.91 2.00
C PRO A 230 -4.27 -0.15 1.14
N ALA A 231 -4.26 -0.42 -0.15
CA ALA A 231 -5.19 0.16 -1.10
C ALA A 231 -5.80 -0.90 -2.02
N VAL A 232 -7.01 -0.62 -2.49
CA VAL A 232 -7.74 -1.40 -3.49
C VAL A 232 -8.22 -0.46 -4.60
N ARG A 233 -8.71 -1.00 -5.72
CA ARG A 233 -9.36 -0.21 -6.79
C ARG A 233 -10.67 0.38 -6.28
N GLN A 234 -11.01 1.58 -6.72
CA GLN A 234 -12.35 2.15 -6.54
C GLN A 234 -13.40 1.39 -7.37
N GLY A 235 -14.68 1.48 -6.94
CA GLY A 235 -15.82 0.95 -7.65
C GLY A 235 -16.19 -0.49 -7.29
N ASP A 236 -15.55 -1.09 -6.31
CA ASP A 236 -15.92 -2.37 -5.71
C ASP A 236 -15.95 -2.22 -4.18
N GLU A 237 -17.06 -1.68 -3.68
CA GLU A 237 -17.23 -1.37 -2.25
C GLU A 237 -17.23 -2.65 -1.40
N GLU A 238 -17.70 -3.77 -1.92
CA GLU A 238 -17.67 -5.04 -1.21
C GLU A 238 -16.22 -5.50 -0.94
N TRP A 239 -15.37 -5.44 -1.97
CA TRP A 239 -13.95 -5.77 -1.80
C TRP A 239 -13.23 -4.79 -0.88
N PHE A 240 -13.54 -3.50 -1.00
CA PHE A 240 -13.02 -2.46 -0.13
C PHE A 240 -13.38 -2.71 1.33
N ASP A 241 -14.63 -3.03 1.63
CA ASP A 241 -15.08 -3.33 2.99
C ASP A 241 -14.41 -4.58 3.55
N ILE A 242 -14.24 -5.63 2.76
CA ILE A 242 -13.53 -6.85 3.18
C ILE A 242 -12.10 -6.52 3.60
N VAL A 243 -11.35 -5.79 2.79
CA VAL A 243 -9.95 -5.46 3.10
C VAL A 243 -9.86 -4.51 4.29
N ARG A 244 -10.75 -3.50 4.36
CA ARG A 244 -10.84 -2.53 5.48
C ARG A 244 -11.13 -3.23 6.80
N TRP A 245 -12.19 -4.03 6.85
CA TRP A 245 -12.59 -4.67 8.10
C TRP A 245 -11.64 -5.79 8.52
N THR A 246 -10.95 -6.42 7.58
CA THR A 246 -9.83 -7.32 7.88
C THR A 246 -8.70 -6.57 8.58
N LEU A 247 -8.30 -5.39 8.07
CA LEU A 247 -7.29 -4.56 8.72
C LEU A 247 -7.75 -4.12 10.12
N PHE A 248 -9.00 -3.67 10.27
CA PHE A 248 -9.52 -3.27 11.58
C PHE A 248 -9.62 -4.45 12.55
N ALA A 249 -9.92 -5.66 12.07
CA ALA A 249 -9.87 -6.85 12.90
C ALA A 249 -8.46 -7.15 13.40
N MET A 250 -7.42 -6.95 12.58
CA MET A 250 -6.02 -7.09 13.02
C MET A 250 -5.66 -6.06 14.10
N LEU A 251 -6.02 -4.79 13.91
CA LEU A 251 -5.77 -3.72 14.88
C LEU A 251 -6.51 -3.97 16.20
N ASN A 252 -7.78 -4.39 16.14
CA ASN A 252 -8.55 -4.73 17.32
C ASN A 252 -7.99 -5.98 18.04
N ALA A 253 -7.50 -6.97 17.29
CA ALA A 253 -6.86 -8.14 17.88
C ALA A 253 -5.61 -7.75 18.68
N GLU A 254 -4.77 -6.88 18.12
CA GLU A 254 -3.59 -6.36 18.81
C GLU A 254 -3.97 -5.62 20.10
N GLU A 255 -4.93 -4.69 20.03
CA GLU A 255 -5.38 -3.91 21.17
C GLU A 255 -6.03 -4.78 22.27
N LEU A 256 -6.78 -5.81 21.87
CA LEU A 256 -7.44 -6.74 22.79
C LEU A 256 -6.53 -7.88 23.28
N GLY A 257 -5.27 -7.91 22.86
CA GLY A 257 -4.30 -8.93 23.23
C GLY A 257 -4.58 -10.33 22.64
N VAL A 258 -5.32 -10.39 21.52
CA VAL A 258 -5.58 -11.63 20.77
C VAL A 258 -4.38 -11.93 19.87
N THR A 259 -3.82 -13.11 20.03
CA THR A 259 -2.63 -13.56 19.28
C THR A 259 -2.85 -14.96 18.71
N SER A 260 -1.99 -15.39 17.77
CA SER A 260 -2.02 -16.75 17.26
C SER A 260 -1.82 -17.82 18.34
N ALA A 261 -1.20 -17.48 19.47
CA ALA A 261 -0.96 -18.40 20.58
C ALA A 261 -2.18 -18.59 21.49
N ASN A 262 -3.09 -17.60 21.56
CA ASN A 262 -4.21 -17.61 22.51
C ASN A 262 -5.61 -17.56 21.86
N VAL A 263 -5.70 -17.34 20.56
CA VAL A 263 -6.98 -17.11 19.85
C VAL A 263 -7.98 -18.25 20.06
N GLU A 264 -7.54 -19.50 20.02
CA GLU A 264 -8.45 -20.64 20.20
C GLU A 264 -9.02 -20.77 21.61
N GLU A 265 -8.20 -20.47 22.62
CA GLU A 265 -8.62 -20.44 24.01
C GLU A 265 -9.57 -19.26 24.27
N MET A 266 -9.18 -18.07 23.81
CA MET A 266 -10.00 -16.87 23.95
C MET A 266 -11.36 -17.01 23.27
N ALA A 267 -11.44 -17.62 22.11
CA ALA A 267 -12.71 -17.86 21.41
C ALA A 267 -13.67 -18.74 22.21
N LYS A 268 -13.15 -19.65 23.05
CA LYS A 268 -13.97 -20.58 23.86
C LYS A 268 -14.32 -20.06 25.24
N SER A 269 -13.48 -19.20 25.83
CA SER A 269 -13.53 -18.89 27.26
C SER A 269 -13.68 -17.41 27.58
N THR A 270 -13.57 -16.49 26.58
CA THR A 270 -13.60 -15.05 26.84
C THR A 270 -14.93 -14.60 27.46
N LYS A 271 -14.83 -13.70 28.43
CA LYS A 271 -15.97 -12.96 28.99
C LYS A 271 -16.02 -11.52 28.47
N ASN A 272 -15.02 -11.11 27.70
CA ASN A 272 -15.00 -9.80 27.06
C ASN A 272 -15.87 -9.82 25.80
N PRO A 273 -16.95 -9.02 25.73
CA PRO A 273 -17.87 -9.03 24.60
C PRO A 273 -17.20 -8.54 23.30
N ASP A 274 -16.19 -7.67 23.36
CA ASP A 274 -15.47 -7.22 22.18
C ASP A 274 -14.64 -8.35 21.58
N VAL A 275 -13.96 -9.12 22.41
CA VAL A 275 -13.23 -10.32 21.98
C VAL A 275 -14.19 -11.38 21.46
N ALA A 276 -15.35 -11.59 22.10
CA ALA A 276 -16.35 -12.54 21.65
C ALA A 276 -16.88 -12.19 20.25
N ARG A 277 -17.14 -10.93 19.99
CA ARG A 277 -17.54 -10.43 18.66
C ARG A 277 -16.42 -10.56 17.63
N LEU A 278 -15.21 -10.15 17.99
CA LEU A 278 -14.04 -10.23 17.10
C LEU A 278 -13.78 -11.67 16.64
N LEU A 279 -13.92 -12.63 17.55
CA LEU A 279 -13.64 -14.05 17.29
C LEU A 279 -14.89 -14.84 16.79
N GLY A 280 -16.01 -14.16 16.54
CA GLY A 280 -17.22 -14.78 15.99
C GLY A 280 -17.97 -15.71 16.97
N ALA A 281 -17.66 -15.64 18.27
CA ALA A 281 -18.45 -16.28 19.32
C ALA A 281 -19.80 -15.57 19.50
N GLU A 282 -19.86 -14.27 19.23
CA GLU A 282 -21.04 -13.42 19.16
C GLU A 282 -21.00 -12.58 17.87
N GLY A 283 -22.18 -12.25 17.32
CA GLY A 283 -22.28 -11.44 16.10
C GLY A 283 -22.09 -12.22 14.81
N GLU A 284 -22.13 -11.51 13.67
CA GLU A 284 -22.16 -12.11 12.32
C GLU A 284 -21.27 -11.35 11.32
N TYR A 285 -20.11 -10.81 11.76
CA TYR A 285 -19.24 -10.00 10.90
C TYR A 285 -18.89 -10.65 9.56
N GLY A 286 -18.60 -11.96 9.55
CA GLY A 286 -18.34 -12.69 8.31
C GLY A 286 -19.53 -12.65 7.36
N LYS A 287 -20.75 -12.83 7.89
CA LYS A 287 -21.97 -12.81 7.08
C LYS A 287 -22.25 -11.42 6.51
N ASP A 288 -22.03 -10.35 7.30
CA ASP A 288 -22.20 -8.97 6.83
C ASP A 288 -21.26 -8.64 5.66
N LEU A 289 -20.08 -9.27 5.61
CA LEU A 289 -19.10 -9.18 4.54
C LEU A 289 -19.25 -10.27 3.47
N ARG A 290 -20.30 -11.11 3.51
CA ARG A 290 -20.52 -12.27 2.64
C ARG A 290 -19.35 -13.27 2.64
N LEU A 291 -18.68 -13.37 3.76
CA LEU A 291 -17.57 -14.27 4.02
C LEU A 291 -18.02 -15.46 4.89
N PRO A 292 -17.30 -16.60 4.91
CA PRO A 292 -17.49 -17.66 5.88
C PRO A 292 -17.35 -17.13 7.32
N LYS A 293 -17.98 -17.87 8.28
CA LYS A 293 -17.74 -17.59 9.71
C LYS A 293 -16.30 -17.87 10.05
#